data_e44090ceb3bc9a1c1cd45c26000aa5f4
#
_entry.id   e44090ceb3bc9a1c1cd45c26000aa5f4
#
_cell.length_a   1.000
_cell.length_b   1.000
_cell.length_c   1.000
_cell.angle_alpha   90.00
_cell.angle_beta   90.00
_cell.angle_gamma   90.00
#
_symmetry.space_group_name_H-M   'P 1'
#
loop_
_entity.id
_entity.type
_entity.pdbx_description
1 polymer ?
#
loop_
_entity_poly.entity_id
_entity_poly.type
_entity_poly.pdbx_seq_one_letter_code
_entity_poly.pdbx_strand_id
1 'polypeptide(L)'
;MAQFRSKPFDVTKSGEKVNEYIISNPGGLEVHVLNYGCVIKNILVPTKKGPVDVVVGHDTLADYENDFNSQGSTCCGAFVGRYANRIENAVFSVGGRAYHLEANNGKNHLHGTFPRKIYEVKSFGDTLLLEAESPDGEDGFPGNLKISVRYILTEDNALRMDYRVSSDADTVLNLTNHTYFNLDGEGDVLNQKLKLYASRYLEGNNETCPTGRILPVAGTPMDFTSGKPLGRDIDTGFSQTTMVGGGFDHCFVIDRDRGSSQSLCAWATSEKSGISMKMYTTQPGIQLYTGNFLQDCPTPGKGGVPLQKYGGFALETQHFPCSPSHPEFPTTILRAGKVFRANTTLRFFTGRQCGRL
;
A
#
# COMPACT_ATOMS: atom_id res chain seq x y z
N MET A 1 4.35 -26.51 -7.08
CA MET A 1 4.62 -25.33 -7.94
C MET A 1 3.36 -24.49 -8.01
N ALA A 2 3.49 -23.17 -8.07
CA ALA A 2 2.35 -22.27 -8.25
C ALA A 2 1.63 -22.57 -9.58
N GLN A 3 0.32 -22.36 -9.60
CA GLN A 3 -0.51 -22.43 -10.81
C GLN A 3 -0.85 -21.02 -11.25
N PHE A 4 -0.91 -20.80 -12.56
CA PHE A 4 -1.13 -19.51 -13.20
C PHE A 4 -2.32 -19.60 -14.15
N ARG A 5 -3.32 -18.73 -13.97
CA ARG A 5 -4.51 -18.62 -14.81
C ARG A 5 -4.77 -17.14 -15.11
N SER A 6 -5.22 -16.83 -16.30
CA SER A 6 -5.67 -15.49 -16.65
C SER A 6 -7.02 -15.54 -17.33
N LYS A 7 -7.78 -14.48 -17.19
CA LYS A 7 -9.06 -14.28 -17.88
C LYS A 7 -9.25 -12.81 -18.22
N PRO A 8 -10.00 -12.47 -19.28
CA PRO A 8 -10.45 -11.12 -19.49
C PRO A 8 -11.20 -10.62 -18.27
N PHE A 9 -10.95 -9.38 -17.86
CA PHE A 9 -11.68 -8.73 -16.77
C PHE A 9 -12.70 -7.75 -17.36
N ASP A 10 -12.22 -6.73 -18.09
CA ASP A 10 -13.07 -5.74 -18.76
C ASP A 10 -12.22 -4.88 -19.71
N VAL A 11 -12.82 -3.81 -20.25
CA VAL A 11 -12.19 -2.79 -21.10
C VAL A 11 -12.37 -1.43 -20.43
N THR A 12 -11.29 -0.65 -20.32
CA THR A 12 -11.33 0.71 -19.75
C THR A 12 -12.21 1.64 -20.59
N LYS A 13 -12.65 2.77 -20.02
CA LYS A 13 -13.35 3.83 -20.76
C LYS A 13 -12.54 4.36 -21.96
N SER A 14 -11.22 4.25 -21.93
CA SER A 14 -10.30 4.59 -23.03
C SER A 14 -10.10 3.47 -24.07
N GLY A 15 -10.72 2.30 -23.89
CA GLY A 15 -10.69 1.18 -24.83
C GLY A 15 -9.53 0.19 -24.59
N GLU A 16 -8.82 0.27 -23.48
CA GLU A 16 -7.70 -0.60 -23.15
C GLU A 16 -8.18 -1.89 -22.44
N LYS A 17 -7.64 -3.04 -22.84
CA LYS A 17 -8.03 -4.34 -22.27
C LYS A 17 -7.41 -4.55 -20.90
N VAL A 18 -8.24 -4.89 -19.92
CA VAL A 18 -7.83 -5.30 -18.59
C VAL A 18 -8.07 -6.81 -18.42
N ASN A 19 -7.04 -7.50 -17.94
CA ASN A 19 -7.11 -8.91 -17.61
C ASN A 19 -6.86 -9.11 -16.10
N GLU A 20 -7.47 -10.14 -15.57
CA GLU A 20 -7.24 -10.65 -14.23
C GLU A 20 -6.27 -11.84 -14.30
N TYR A 21 -5.17 -11.74 -13.55
CA TYR A 21 -4.12 -12.75 -13.44
C TYR A 21 -4.22 -13.40 -12.06
N ILE A 22 -4.38 -14.70 -12.04
CA ILE A 22 -4.64 -15.49 -10.84
C ILE A 22 -3.45 -16.41 -10.60
N ILE A 23 -2.86 -16.31 -9.44
CA ILE A 23 -1.72 -17.11 -9.01
C ILE A 23 -2.15 -17.88 -7.76
N SER A 24 -2.06 -19.20 -7.76
CA SER A 24 -2.35 -20.03 -6.60
C SER A 24 -1.20 -20.98 -6.30
N ASN A 25 -0.98 -21.28 -5.02
CA ASN A 25 0.06 -22.21 -4.58
C ASN A 25 -0.53 -23.51 -4.03
N PRO A 26 0.29 -24.57 -3.84
CA PRO A 26 -0.19 -25.82 -3.25
C PRO A 26 -0.75 -25.68 -1.83
N GLY A 27 -0.37 -24.62 -1.10
CA GLY A 27 -0.88 -24.30 0.23
C GLY A 27 -2.30 -23.73 0.22
N GLY A 28 -2.88 -23.49 -0.98
CA GLY A 28 -4.23 -22.97 -1.17
C GLY A 28 -4.37 -21.46 -1.08
N LEU A 29 -3.25 -20.71 -0.95
CA LEU A 29 -3.27 -19.26 -1.08
C LEU A 29 -3.45 -18.90 -2.56
N GLU A 30 -4.43 -18.04 -2.86
CA GLU A 30 -4.70 -17.55 -4.20
C GLU A 30 -4.68 -16.02 -4.23
N VAL A 31 -4.03 -15.44 -5.23
CA VAL A 31 -3.87 -13.98 -5.40
C VAL A 31 -4.35 -13.60 -6.79
N HIS A 32 -5.21 -12.59 -6.87
CA HIS A 32 -5.72 -12.04 -8.11
C HIS A 32 -5.14 -10.64 -8.33
N VAL A 33 -4.57 -10.41 -9.49
CA VAL A 33 -3.94 -9.14 -9.86
C VAL A 33 -4.51 -8.66 -11.20
N LEU A 34 -4.84 -7.37 -11.28
CA LEU A 34 -5.22 -6.72 -12.53
C LEU A 34 -3.99 -6.04 -13.15
N ASN A 35 -3.91 -6.03 -14.48
CA ASN A 35 -2.92 -5.21 -15.17
C ASN A 35 -3.29 -3.71 -15.21
N TYR A 36 -4.44 -3.30 -14.71
CA TYR A 36 -4.81 -1.92 -14.40
C TYR A 36 -4.30 -1.59 -12.99
N GLY A 37 -3.43 -0.60 -12.88
CA GLY A 37 -2.84 -0.15 -11.60
C GLY A 37 -2.05 -1.21 -10.85
N CYS A 38 -1.73 -2.35 -11.46
CA CYS A 38 -1.18 -3.54 -10.76
C CYS A 38 -1.99 -3.89 -9.51
N VAL A 39 -3.33 -3.73 -9.57
CA VAL A 39 -4.23 -3.89 -8.41
C VAL A 39 -4.20 -5.32 -7.90
N ILE A 40 -3.91 -5.50 -6.62
CA ILE A 40 -4.22 -6.74 -5.90
C ILE A 40 -5.71 -6.73 -5.59
N LYS A 41 -6.48 -7.45 -6.41
CA LYS A 41 -7.94 -7.50 -6.32
C LYS A 41 -8.42 -8.42 -5.20
N ASN A 42 -7.81 -9.60 -5.06
CA ASN A 42 -8.15 -10.57 -4.03
C ASN A 42 -6.88 -11.24 -3.48
N ILE A 43 -6.91 -11.58 -2.21
CA ILE A 43 -6.02 -12.55 -1.57
C ILE A 43 -6.91 -13.52 -0.80
N LEU A 44 -7.08 -14.73 -1.36
CA LEU A 44 -7.90 -15.78 -0.77
C LEU A 44 -7.04 -16.64 0.13
N VAL A 45 -7.17 -16.45 1.45
CA VAL A 45 -6.41 -17.20 2.45
C VAL A 45 -7.18 -18.46 2.82
N PRO A 46 -6.61 -19.68 2.69
CA PRO A 46 -7.28 -20.90 3.01
C PRO A 46 -7.51 -21.03 4.51
N THR A 47 -8.74 -21.32 4.92
CA THR A 47 -9.10 -21.64 6.30
C THR A 47 -9.85 -22.97 6.38
N LYS A 48 -10.05 -23.48 7.60
CA LYS A 48 -10.85 -24.72 7.80
C LYS A 48 -12.31 -24.58 7.37
N LYS A 49 -12.82 -23.34 7.29
CA LYS A 49 -14.21 -23.03 6.91
C LYS A 49 -14.36 -22.66 5.42
N GLY A 50 -13.29 -22.69 4.66
CA GLY A 50 -13.18 -22.21 3.29
C GLY A 50 -12.23 -21.03 3.18
N PRO A 51 -11.93 -20.60 1.94
CA PRO A 51 -11.06 -19.45 1.71
C PRO A 51 -11.74 -18.15 2.17
N VAL A 52 -10.96 -17.24 2.76
CA VAL A 52 -11.38 -15.89 3.14
C VAL A 52 -10.64 -14.89 2.26
N ASP A 53 -11.36 -14.00 1.59
CA ASP A 53 -10.74 -12.87 0.89
C ASP A 53 -10.42 -11.77 1.90
N VAL A 54 -9.14 -11.56 2.11
CA VAL A 54 -8.64 -10.61 3.11
C VAL A 54 -8.38 -9.21 2.54
N VAL A 55 -8.82 -8.94 1.29
CA VAL A 55 -8.60 -7.66 0.58
C VAL A 55 -9.92 -6.94 0.37
N VAL A 56 -9.98 -5.68 0.80
CA VAL A 56 -11.06 -4.74 0.48
C VAL A 56 -10.80 -4.12 -0.89
N GLY A 57 -11.84 -3.94 -1.70
CA GLY A 57 -11.75 -3.36 -3.04
C GLY A 57 -13.08 -3.44 -3.77
N HIS A 58 -13.05 -3.42 -5.09
CA HIS A 58 -14.23 -3.38 -5.95
C HIS A 58 -14.36 -4.67 -6.78
N ASP A 59 -15.58 -4.92 -7.31
CA ASP A 59 -15.82 -6.07 -8.16
C ASP A 59 -15.60 -5.77 -9.65
N THR A 60 -15.89 -4.55 -10.11
CA THR A 60 -15.86 -4.18 -11.53
C THR A 60 -14.75 -3.19 -11.85
N LEU A 61 -14.30 -3.20 -13.11
CA LEU A 61 -13.32 -2.21 -13.59
C LEU A 61 -13.90 -0.79 -13.53
N ALA A 62 -15.19 -0.65 -13.83
CA ALA A 62 -15.87 0.66 -13.78
C ALA A 62 -15.82 1.27 -12.37
N ASP A 63 -15.94 0.44 -11.31
CA ASP A 63 -15.84 0.91 -9.93
C ASP A 63 -14.40 1.34 -9.61
N TYR A 64 -13.38 0.55 -10.03
CA TYR A 64 -11.98 0.96 -9.90
C TYR A 64 -11.67 2.27 -10.64
N GLU A 65 -12.15 2.43 -11.90
CA GLU A 65 -11.95 3.66 -12.65
C GLU A 65 -12.64 4.86 -11.99
N ASN A 66 -13.87 4.68 -11.49
CA ASN A 66 -14.60 5.74 -10.81
C ASN A 66 -13.94 6.15 -9.49
N ASP A 67 -13.51 5.17 -8.67
CA ASP A 67 -12.76 5.44 -7.44
C ASP A 67 -11.45 6.17 -7.76
N PHE A 68 -10.59 5.60 -8.64
CA PHE A 68 -9.26 6.14 -8.90
C PHE A 68 -9.25 7.50 -9.59
N ASN A 69 -10.37 7.92 -10.20
CA ASN A 69 -10.56 9.25 -10.76
C ASN A 69 -11.36 10.18 -9.84
N SER A 70 -11.78 9.73 -8.67
CA SER A 70 -12.50 10.56 -7.70
C SER A 70 -11.55 11.42 -6.88
N GLN A 71 -12.07 12.54 -6.38
CA GLN A 71 -11.38 13.30 -5.35
C GLN A 71 -11.45 12.51 -4.04
N GLY A 72 -10.30 12.16 -3.46
CA GLY A 72 -10.23 11.30 -2.27
C GLY A 72 -10.25 9.81 -2.61
N SER A 73 -9.75 9.45 -3.81
CA SER A 73 -9.56 8.07 -4.22
C SER A 73 -8.98 7.19 -3.12
N THR A 74 -9.55 6.00 -2.96
CA THR A 74 -9.05 5.02 -1.99
C THR A 74 -7.79 4.33 -2.46
N CYS A 75 -7.50 4.30 -3.77
CA CYS A 75 -6.41 3.51 -4.37
C CYS A 75 -6.44 2.03 -3.97
N CYS A 76 -7.61 1.43 -3.70
CA CYS A 76 -7.77 0.07 -3.21
C CYS A 76 -6.94 -0.95 -4.00
N GLY A 77 -5.94 -1.56 -3.33
CA GLY A 77 -5.09 -2.61 -3.89
C GLY A 77 -4.06 -2.16 -4.91
N ALA A 78 -4.04 -0.88 -5.30
CA ALA A 78 -3.21 -0.38 -6.39
C ALA A 78 -1.72 -0.24 -6.02
N PHE A 79 -0.88 -0.36 -7.03
CA PHE A 79 0.50 0.11 -6.98
C PHE A 79 0.52 1.63 -7.15
N VAL A 80 1.13 2.33 -6.20
CA VAL A 80 1.09 3.79 -6.07
C VAL A 80 2.44 4.41 -6.38
N GLY A 81 2.44 5.47 -7.16
CA GLY A 81 3.57 6.28 -7.61
C GLY A 81 3.09 7.40 -8.58
N ARG A 82 3.98 8.31 -9.06
CA ARG A 82 5.43 8.32 -8.81
C ARG A 82 5.80 8.54 -7.35
N TYR A 83 4.92 9.21 -6.57
CA TYR A 83 5.21 9.50 -5.19
C TYR A 83 4.06 9.04 -4.29
N ALA A 84 4.30 7.95 -3.58
CA ALA A 84 3.38 7.43 -2.57
C ALA A 84 3.27 8.42 -1.41
N ASN A 85 2.05 8.59 -0.90
CA ASN A 85 1.71 9.60 0.10
C ASN A 85 1.91 11.03 -0.44
N ARG A 86 2.15 12.02 0.43
CA ARG A 86 2.09 13.45 0.07
C ARG A 86 3.43 14.05 -0.32
N ILE A 87 3.37 15.04 -1.23
CA ILE A 87 4.39 16.07 -1.40
C ILE A 87 3.74 17.39 -0.97
N GLU A 88 4.29 18.00 0.06
CA GLU A 88 3.77 19.22 0.66
C GLU A 88 3.78 20.39 -0.33
N ASN A 89 2.69 21.18 -0.35
CA ASN A 89 2.46 22.31 -1.27
C ASN A 89 2.55 21.92 -2.77
N ALA A 90 2.45 20.63 -3.11
CA ALA A 90 2.58 20.12 -4.48
C ALA A 90 3.82 20.64 -5.22
N VAL A 91 4.94 20.83 -4.49
CA VAL A 91 6.19 21.32 -5.06
C VAL A 91 7.40 20.62 -4.44
N PHE A 92 8.40 20.35 -5.26
CA PHE A 92 9.70 19.83 -4.80
C PHE A 92 10.84 20.41 -5.64
N SER A 93 12.07 20.30 -5.14
CA SER A 93 13.27 20.72 -5.88
C SER A 93 14.24 19.56 -6.05
N VAL A 94 14.78 19.42 -7.27
CA VAL A 94 15.84 18.46 -7.58
C VAL A 94 16.81 19.13 -8.59
N GLY A 95 18.11 18.96 -8.37
CA GLY A 95 19.14 19.57 -9.23
C GLY A 95 19.07 21.11 -9.27
N GLY A 96 18.58 21.76 -8.20
CA GLY A 96 18.44 23.22 -8.14
C GLY A 96 17.22 23.77 -8.89
N ARG A 97 16.37 22.94 -9.47
CA ARG A 97 15.14 23.32 -10.17
C ARG A 97 13.92 22.92 -9.38
N ALA A 98 12.94 23.82 -9.26
CA ALA A 98 11.63 23.55 -8.68
C ALA A 98 10.70 22.92 -9.72
N TYR A 99 9.90 21.95 -9.27
CA TYR A 99 8.86 21.25 -10.05
C TYR A 99 7.54 21.38 -9.33
N HIS A 100 6.51 21.80 -10.07
CA HIS A 100 5.16 21.99 -9.56
C HIS A 100 4.29 20.84 -10.04
N LEU A 101 3.58 20.23 -9.10
CA LEU A 101 2.68 19.11 -9.32
C LEU A 101 1.22 19.58 -9.26
N GLU A 102 0.30 18.73 -9.68
CA GLU A 102 -1.11 18.95 -9.43
C GLU A 102 -1.42 18.85 -7.93
N ALA A 103 -2.07 19.86 -7.38
CA ALA A 103 -2.58 19.86 -6.01
C ALA A 103 -3.93 19.12 -5.97
N ASN A 104 -3.89 17.80 -5.81
CA ASN A 104 -5.05 16.92 -5.81
C ASN A 104 -5.55 16.54 -4.40
N ASN A 105 -4.90 17.05 -3.34
CA ASN A 105 -5.29 16.83 -1.94
C ASN A 105 -5.10 18.13 -1.14
N GLY A 106 -6.09 19.03 -1.19
CA GLY A 106 -5.94 20.39 -0.71
C GLY A 106 -4.87 21.12 -1.51
N LYS A 107 -3.82 21.62 -0.82
CA LYS A 107 -2.66 22.24 -1.47
C LYS A 107 -1.53 21.25 -1.79
N ASN A 108 -1.70 19.97 -1.40
CA ASN A 108 -0.66 18.96 -1.51
C ASN A 108 -0.91 18.06 -2.73
N HIS A 109 0.15 17.41 -3.20
CA HIS A 109 0.05 16.30 -4.15
C HIS A 109 0.01 14.98 -3.39
N LEU A 110 -0.87 14.06 -3.80
CA LEU A 110 -1.07 12.75 -3.16
C LEU A 110 -1.10 11.63 -4.21
N HIS A 111 -0.29 10.60 -4.02
CA HIS A 111 -0.26 9.30 -4.71
C HIS A 111 0.09 9.29 -6.20
N GLY A 112 -0.33 10.30 -7.00
CA GLY A 112 -0.07 10.33 -8.45
C GLY A 112 -0.96 9.42 -9.30
N THR A 113 -0.49 9.08 -10.51
CA THR A 113 -1.32 8.46 -11.56
C THR A 113 -1.09 6.97 -11.77
N PHE A 114 -0.12 6.33 -11.11
CA PHE A 114 0.19 4.91 -11.31
C PHE A 114 -1.00 3.97 -11.08
N PRO A 115 -1.95 4.24 -10.17
CA PRO A 115 -3.16 3.44 -10.02
C PRO A 115 -4.03 3.36 -11.29
N ARG A 116 -3.94 4.36 -12.17
CA ARG A 116 -4.75 4.46 -13.39
C ARG A 116 -4.06 3.95 -14.66
N LYS A 117 -2.82 3.46 -14.55
CA LYS A 117 -2.06 2.97 -15.69
C LYS A 117 -2.41 1.53 -16.06
N ILE A 118 -2.36 1.24 -17.36
CA ILE A 118 -2.30 -0.13 -17.85
C ILE A 118 -0.82 -0.57 -17.87
N TYR A 119 -0.57 -1.74 -17.31
CA TYR A 119 0.75 -2.37 -17.31
C TYR A 119 0.77 -3.53 -18.31
N GLU A 120 1.81 -3.58 -19.13
CA GLU A 120 2.04 -4.70 -20.03
C GLU A 120 2.59 -5.90 -19.26
N VAL A 121 1.99 -7.08 -19.47
CA VAL A 121 2.48 -8.31 -18.84
C VAL A 121 3.62 -8.88 -19.67
N LYS A 122 4.82 -8.92 -19.12
CA LYS A 122 6.05 -9.42 -19.75
C LYS A 122 6.34 -10.89 -19.45
N SER A 123 5.87 -11.39 -18.31
CA SER A 123 6.02 -12.78 -17.91
C SER A 123 4.85 -13.21 -17.04
N PHE A 124 4.33 -14.41 -17.33
CA PHE A 124 3.28 -15.05 -16.54
C PHE A 124 3.46 -16.56 -16.60
N GLY A 125 4.02 -17.14 -15.53
CA GLY A 125 4.37 -18.57 -15.44
C GLY A 125 5.03 -18.88 -14.08
N ASP A 126 6.29 -18.49 -13.87
CA ASP A 126 6.94 -18.62 -12.57
C ASP A 126 6.64 -17.41 -11.66
N THR A 127 6.44 -16.26 -12.29
CA THR A 127 6.09 -14.98 -11.64
C THR A 127 5.17 -14.18 -12.55
N LEU A 128 4.43 -13.22 -12.00
CA LEU A 128 3.74 -12.20 -12.79
C LEU A 128 4.61 -10.95 -12.83
N LEU A 129 5.12 -10.61 -14.03
CA LEU A 129 5.90 -9.42 -14.28
C LEU A 129 5.11 -8.43 -15.12
N LEU A 130 4.87 -7.25 -14.58
CA LEU A 130 4.16 -6.14 -15.22
C LEU A 130 5.11 -4.97 -15.41
N GLU A 131 5.07 -4.34 -16.58
CA GLU A 131 5.90 -3.18 -16.93
C GLU A 131 5.06 -2.05 -17.51
N ALA A 132 5.49 -0.82 -17.24
CA ALA A 132 4.95 0.39 -17.81
C ALA A 132 6.04 1.45 -17.94
N GLU A 133 5.74 2.49 -18.68
CA GLU A 133 6.55 3.71 -18.76
C GLU A 133 5.75 4.88 -18.17
N SER A 134 6.48 5.87 -17.67
CA SER A 134 5.93 7.14 -17.23
C SER A 134 6.79 8.24 -17.87
N PRO A 135 6.24 8.98 -18.85
CA PRO A 135 7.03 9.94 -19.64
C PRO A 135 7.46 11.15 -18.80
N ASP A 136 8.52 11.83 -19.27
CA ASP A 136 8.94 13.10 -18.71
C ASP A 136 7.79 14.10 -18.68
N GLY A 137 7.61 14.78 -17.54
CA GLY A 137 6.54 15.74 -17.33
C GLY A 137 5.19 15.13 -16.89
N GLU A 138 5.04 13.80 -16.84
CA GLU A 138 3.82 13.19 -16.30
C GLU A 138 3.63 13.59 -14.83
N ASP A 139 2.41 14.06 -14.48
CA ASP A 139 2.08 14.64 -13.16
C ASP A 139 2.99 15.82 -12.75
N GLY A 140 3.80 16.38 -13.65
CA GLY A 140 4.78 17.44 -13.37
C GLY A 140 6.16 16.93 -12.94
N PHE A 141 6.38 15.62 -12.89
CA PHE A 141 7.68 15.04 -12.51
C PHE A 141 8.65 14.97 -13.69
N PRO A 142 9.96 15.26 -13.48
CA PRO A 142 10.98 15.12 -14.52
C PRO A 142 11.38 13.66 -14.76
N GLY A 143 11.86 13.41 -15.97
CA GLY A 143 12.46 12.16 -16.42
C GLY A 143 11.48 11.10 -16.89
N ASN A 144 11.92 10.32 -17.89
CA ASN A 144 11.21 9.13 -18.35
C ASN A 144 11.49 7.96 -17.41
N LEU A 145 10.46 7.37 -16.85
CA LEU A 145 10.60 6.19 -16.00
C LEU A 145 10.30 4.92 -16.77
N LYS A 146 11.12 3.89 -16.51
CA LYS A 146 10.79 2.49 -16.81
C LYS A 146 10.44 1.80 -15.50
N ILE A 147 9.23 1.27 -15.43
CA ILE A 147 8.62 0.71 -14.22
C ILE A 147 8.45 -0.78 -14.41
N SER A 148 8.84 -1.56 -13.40
CA SER A 148 8.66 -3.01 -13.37
C SER A 148 8.14 -3.41 -12.00
N VAL A 149 7.00 -4.10 -11.97
CA VAL A 149 6.35 -4.66 -10.77
C VAL A 149 6.27 -6.17 -10.95
N ARG A 150 6.79 -6.92 -9.96
CA ARG A 150 6.77 -8.38 -10.01
C ARG A 150 6.07 -8.94 -8.78
N TYR A 151 5.13 -9.84 -9.01
CA TYR A 151 4.45 -10.62 -7.99
C TYR A 151 4.96 -12.07 -8.02
N ILE A 152 5.36 -12.57 -6.85
CA ILE A 152 5.88 -13.92 -6.64
C ILE A 152 5.08 -14.55 -5.51
N LEU A 153 4.39 -15.65 -5.79
CA LEU A 153 3.70 -16.43 -4.77
C LEU A 153 4.53 -17.66 -4.41
N THR A 154 4.99 -17.74 -3.16
CA THR A 154 5.82 -18.83 -2.67
C THR A 154 4.99 -20.01 -2.16
N GLU A 155 5.60 -21.18 -2.03
CA GLU A 155 4.93 -22.39 -1.53
C GLU A 155 4.54 -22.28 -0.05
N ASP A 156 5.20 -21.42 0.71
CA ASP A 156 4.97 -21.19 2.14
C ASP A 156 4.01 -20.04 2.44
N ASN A 157 3.08 -19.78 1.51
CA ASN A 157 2.00 -18.78 1.61
C ASN A 157 2.51 -17.36 1.76
N ALA A 158 3.58 -16.99 1.05
CA ALA A 158 4.03 -15.61 0.99
C ALA A 158 3.86 -15.02 -0.41
N LEU A 159 3.23 -13.84 -0.48
CA LEU A 159 3.20 -12.99 -1.65
C LEU A 159 4.33 -11.95 -1.54
N ARG A 160 5.30 -12.03 -2.43
CA ARG A 160 6.36 -11.04 -2.54
C ARG A 160 6.09 -10.11 -3.72
N MET A 161 6.23 -8.82 -3.47
CA MET A 161 6.14 -7.73 -4.45
C MET A 161 7.52 -7.11 -4.60
N ASP A 162 8.09 -7.18 -5.80
CA ASP A 162 9.37 -6.53 -6.14
C ASP A 162 9.10 -5.34 -7.06
N TYR A 163 9.66 -4.18 -6.72
CA TYR A 163 9.59 -2.97 -7.52
C TYR A 163 10.98 -2.62 -8.05
N ARG A 164 11.03 -2.30 -9.34
CA ARG A 164 12.24 -1.82 -10.00
C ARG A 164 11.88 -0.65 -10.91
N VAL A 165 12.54 0.50 -10.69
CA VAL A 165 12.31 1.71 -11.50
C VAL A 165 13.65 2.34 -11.85
N SER A 166 13.80 2.78 -13.09
CA SER A 166 14.92 3.59 -13.56
C SER A 166 14.41 4.87 -14.20
N SER A 167 15.24 5.93 -14.17
CA SER A 167 14.97 7.23 -14.78
C SER A 167 16.15 7.67 -15.62
N ASP A 168 15.88 8.36 -16.71
CA ASP A 168 16.91 9.02 -17.54
C ASP A 168 17.29 10.43 -17.03
N ALA A 169 16.54 10.99 -16.09
CA ALA A 169 16.83 12.24 -15.40
C ALA A 169 16.72 12.09 -13.88
N ASP A 170 17.31 13.03 -13.14
CA ASP A 170 17.11 13.11 -11.69
C ASP A 170 15.63 13.42 -11.38
N THR A 171 15.01 12.62 -10.52
CA THR A 171 13.62 12.78 -10.12
C THR A 171 13.41 12.38 -8.66
N VAL A 172 12.23 12.58 -8.11
CA VAL A 172 11.84 12.01 -6.81
C VAL A 172 10.95 10.79 -7.03
N LEU A 173 11.11 9.77 -6.19
CA LEU A 173 10.38 8.52 -6.30
C LEU A 173 10.06 7.96 -4.91
N ASN A 174 8.80 7.66 -4.68
CA ASN A 174 8.33 6.90 -3.53
C ASN A 174 7.22 5.94 -3.99
N LEU A 175 7.35 4.67 -3.71
CA LEU A 175 6.46 3.63 -4.22
C LEU A 175 5.90 2.80 -3.08
N THR A 176 4.62 2.40 -3.24
CA THR A 176 3.97 1.48 -2.31
C THR A 176 2.88 0.66 -3.02
N ASN A 177 2.28 -0.28 -2.30
CA ASN A 177 1.01 -0.90 -2.67
C ASN A 177 -0.04 -0.54 -1.61
N HIS A 178 -1.21 -0.10 -2.04
CA HIS A 178 -2.29 0.41 -1.19
C HIS A 178 -3.38 -0.63 -0.94
N THR A 179 -3.00 -1.86 -0.65
CA THR A 179 -3.97 -2.90 -0.27
C THR A 179 -4.55 -2.61 1.11
N TYR A 180 -5.87 -2.55 1.18
CA TYR A 180 -6.60 -2.56 2.45
C TYR A 180 -6.88 -3.99 2.86
N PHE A 181 -6.45 -4.34 4.06
CA PHE A 181 -6.64 -5.67 4.63
C PHE A 181 -7.84 -5.68 5.58
N ASN A 182 -8.63 -6.75 5.51
CA ASN A 182 -9.56 -7.15 6.52
C ASN A 182 -9.43 -8.67 6.70
N LEU A 183 -8.74 -9.10 7.75
CA LEU A 183 -8.43 -10.53 7.95
C LEU A 183 -9.67 -11.39 8.23
N ASP A 184 -10.83 -10.77 8.48
CA ASP A 184 -12.11 -11.46 8.62
C ASP A 184 -12.90 -11.54 7.32
N GLY A 185 -12.52 -10.76 6.31
CA GLY A 185 -13.19 -10.65 5.02
C GLY A 185 -14.51 -9.88 5.06
N GLU A 186 -14.94 -9.42 6.23
CA GLU A 186 -16.20 -8.70 6.45
C GLU A 186 -16.18 -7.82 7.71
N GLY A 187 -17.10 -6.86 7.80
CA GLY A 187 -17.25 -5.98 8.96
C GLY A 187 -16.09 -5.00 9.10
N ASP A 188 -15.88 -4.50 10.33
CA ASP A 188 -14.79 -3.61 10.66
C ASP A 188 -13.52 -4.36 11.15
N VAL A 189 -12.41 -3.63 11.19
CA VAL A 189 -11.10 -4.18 11.61
C VAL A 189 -10.71 -3.83 13.04
N LEU A 190 -11.59 -3.19 13.80
CA LEU A 190 -11.26 -2.62 15.12
C LEU A 190 -10.80 -3.66 16.14
N ASN A 191 -11.31 -4.89 16.05
CA ASN A 191 -10.94 -6.00 16.93
C ASN A 191 -9.72 -6.79 16.42
N GLN A 192 -9.24 -6.53 15.20
CA GLN A 192 -8.05 -7.17 14.67
C GLN A 192 -6.82 -6.58 15.35
N LYS A 193 -5.88 -7.46 15.76
CA LYS A 193 -4.68 -7.04 16.47
C LYS A 193 -3.56 -6.74 15.49
N LEU A 194 -2.86 -5.65 15.74
CA LEU A 194 -1.67 -5.24 14.98
C LEU A 194 -0.49 -5.04 15.94
N LYS A 195 0.66 -5.57 15.55
CA LYS A 195 1.96 -5.25 16.12
C LYS A 195 2.81 -4.59 15.03
N LEU A 196 3.43 -3.45 15.34
CA LEU A 196 4.43 -2.80 14.50
C LEU A 196 5.81 -2.93 15.13
N TYR A 197 6.78 -3.26 14.30
CA TYR A 197 8.21 -3.29 14.68
C TYR A 197 8.80 -1.91 14.39
N ALA A 198 8.27 -0.91 15.11
CA ALA A 198 8.58 0.50 14.96
C ALA A 198 8.43 1.20 16.31
N SER A 199 9.52 1.72 16.84
CA SER A 199 9.58 2.41 18.14
C SER A 199 9.31 3.92 18.03
N ARG A 200 9.20 4.45 16.80
CA ARG A 200 9.00 5.87 16.49
C ARG A 200 8.03 6.05 15.34
N TYR A 201 7.41 7.23 15.27
CA TYR A 201 6.54 7.64 14.19
C TYR A 201 6.81 9.09 13.78
N LEU A 202 6.36 9.47 12.59
CA LEU A 202 6.41 10.86 12.13
C LEU A 202 5.20 11.62 12.67
N GLU A 203 5.44 12.72 13.37
CA GLU A 203 4.38 13.62 13.80
C GLU A 203 3.73 14.26 12.58
N GLY A 204 2.39 14.15 12.47
CA GLY A 204 1.62 14.81 11.42
C GLY A 204 1.10 16.19 11.81
N ASN A 205 0.84 17.03 10.82
CA ASN A 205 0.10 18.28 10.96
C ASN A 205 -1.37 18.08 10.51
N ASN A 206 -2.20 19.12 10.59
CA ASN A 206 -3.62 19.06 10.22
C ASN A 206 -3.88 18.75 8.72
N GLU A 207 -2.85 18.77 7.90
CA GLU A 207 -2.92 18.38 6.47
C GLU A 207 -2.38 16.97 6.25
N THR A 208 -2.16 16.21 7.34
CA THR A 208 -1.55 14.88 7.34
C THR A 208 -0.16 14.81 6.70
N CYS A 209 0.54 15.95 6.63
CA CYS A 209 1.95 16.01 6.26
C CYS A 209 2.82 15.91 7.51
N PRO A 210 3.99 15.25 7.46
CA PRO A 210 4.95 15.23 8.55
C PRO A 210 5.44 16.64 8.89
N THR A 211 5.60 16.91 10.20
CA THR A 211 6.20 18.17 10.68
C THR A 211 7.73 18.19 10.63
N GLY A 212 8.37 17.09 10.22
CA GLY A 212 9.80 16.86 10.35
C GLY A 212 10.19 16.15 11.65
N ARG A 213 9.34 16.18 12.67
CA ARG A 213 9.63 15.57 13.98
C ARG A 213 9.36 14.07 13.96
N ILE A 214 10.32 13.31 14.49
CA ILE A 214 10.22 11.86 14.70
C ILE A 214 10.07 11.63 16.20
N LEU A 215 8.91 11.14 16.63
CA LEU A 215 8.54 10.99 18.02
C LEU A 215 8.54 9.52 18.46
N PRO A 216 8.84 9.22 19.75
CA PRO A 216 8.69 7.87 20.27
C PRO A 216 7.20 7.49 20.36
N VAL A 217 6.90 6.21 20.13
CA VAL A 217 5.54 5.69 20.30
C VAL A 217 5.19 5.41 21.75
N ALA A 218 6.19 5.13 22.59
CA ALA A 218 6.02 4.70 23.98
C ALA A 218 5.17 5.68 24.79
N GLY A 219 4.17 5.14 25.52
CA GLY A 219 3.26 5.94 26.35
C GLY A 219 2.21 6.72 25.57
N THR A 220 2.04 6.47 24.28
CA THR A 220 1.05 7.13 23.42
C THR A 220 0.11 6.11 22.76
N PRO A 221 -1.05 6.54 22.21
CA PRO A 221 -1.89 5.71 21.37
C PRO A 221 -1.19 5.13 20.14
N MET A 222 -0.04 5.68 19.72
CA MET A 222 0.76 5.20 18.61
C MET A 222 1.56 3.93 18.95
N ASP A 223 1.59 3.46 20.19
CA ASP A 223 2.37 2.28 20.59
C ASP A 223 1.68 0.98 20.20
N PHE A 224 2.19 0.36 19.12
CA PHE A 224 1.84 -0.96 18.63
C PHE A 224 2.95 -2.00 18.88
N THR A 225 3.98 -1.68 19.64
CA THR A 225 5.18 -2.54 19.80
C THR A 225 4.90 -3.85 20.53
N SER A 226 3.91 -3.89 21.43
CA SER A 226 3.48 -5.11 22.14
C SER A 226 2.33 -5.84 21.45
N GLY A 227 1.76 -5.26 20.38
CA GLY A 227 0.55 -5.75 19.73
C GLY A 227 -0.73 -5.37 20.50
N LYS A 228 -1.71 -4.82 19.75
CA LYS A 228 -3.00 -4.39 20.30
C LYS A 228 -4.10 -4.40 19.24
N PRO A 229 -5.40 -4.47 19.64
CA PRO A 229 -6.50 -4.21 18.73
C PRO A 229 -6.39 -2.82 18.09
N LEU A 230 -6.69 -2.71 16.80
CA LEU A 230 -6.67 -1.43 16.07
C LEU A 230 -7.58 -0.38 16.70
N GLY A 231 -8.75 -0.80 17.21
CA GLY A 231 -9.72 0.09 17.83
C GLY A 231 -9.42 0.51 19.27
N ARG A 232 -8.43 -0.09 19.94
CA ARG A 232 -8.21 0.08 21.39
C ARG A 232 -8.04 1.55 21.83
N ASP A 233 -7.29 2.32 21.04
CA ASP A 233 -6.90 3.69 21.41
C ASP A 233 -7.38 4.74 20.39
N ILE A 234 -8.42 4.42 19.62
CA ILE A 234 -8.88 5.24 18.49
C ILE A 234 -9.58 6.53 18.94
N ASP A 235 -10.29 6.50 20.09
CA ASP A 235 -11.12 7.58 20.62
C ASP A 235 -10.55 8.19 21.93
N THR A 236 -9.25 8.20 22.10
CA THR A 236 -8.60 8.71 23.34
C THR A 236 -8.51 10.23 23.39
N GLY A 237 -8.93 10.96 22.36
CA GLY A 237 -8.75 12.41 22.25
C GLY A 237 -7.29 12.81 21.97
N PHE A 238 -6.43 11.87 21.62
CA PHE A 238 -5.05 12.14 21.23
C PHE A 238 -5.03 12.94 19.91
N SER A 239 -4.33 14.07 19.90
CA SER A 239 -4.37 15.01 18.77
C SER A 239 -4.04 14.37 17.43
N GLN A 240 -3.06 13.45 17.39
CA GLN A 240 -2.65 12.78 16.16
C GLN A 240 -3.76 11.86 15.60
N THR A 241 -4.49 11.13 16.44
CA THR A 241 -5.62 10.31 15.97
C THR A 241 -6.85 11.17 15.64
N THR A 242 -7.09 12.24 16.39
CA THR A 242 -8.25 13.14 16.17
C THR A 242 -8.14 13.89 14.85
N MET A 243 -6.95 14.40 14.49
CA MET A 243 -6.73 15.19 13.29
C MET A 243 -6.97 14.42 11.98
N VAL A 244 -6.88 13.10 12.01
CA VAL A 244 -7.09 12.22 10.85
C VAL A 244 -8.49 11.59 10.82
N GLY A 245 -9.46 12.19 11.49
CA GLY A 245 -10.86 11.75 11.49
C GLY A 245 -11.17 10.61 12.45
N GLY A 246 -10.33 10.42 13.47
CA GLY A 246 -10.33 9.26 14.37
C GLY A 246 -9.64 8.06 13.74
N GLY A 247 -8.74 7.41 14.44
CA GLY A 247 -7.93 6.31 13.92
C GLY A 247 -6.49 6.70 13.61
N PHE A 248 -5.87 5.98 12.71
CA PHE A 248 -4.48 6.18 12.34
C PHE A 248 -4.36 6.53 10.87
N ASP A 249 -3.45 7.43 10.53
CA ASP A 249 -2.97 7.74 9.18
C ASP A 249 -1.54 8.32 9.32
N HIS A 250 -0.61 7.46 9.77
CA HIS A 250 0.72 7.90 10.18
C HIS A 250 1.81 6.96 9.65
N CYS A 251 2.95 7.55 9.30
CA CYS A 251 4.15 6.80 8.95
C CYS A 251 4.96 6.46 10.20
N PHE A 252 5.19 5.18 10.41
CA PHE A 252 6.03 4.64 11.46
C PHE A 252 7.43 4.34 10.92
N VAL A 253 8.45 4.63 11.71
CA VAL A 253 9.85 4.38 11.37
C VAL A 253 10.18 2.94 11.73
N ILE A 254 10.46 2.12 10.72
CA ILE A 254 10.73 0.69 10.92
C ILE A 254 12.06 0.50 11.67
N ASP A 255 12.02 -0.26 12.77
CA ASP A 255 13.20 -0.71 13.48
C ASP A 255 13.87 -1.81 12.65
N ARG A 256 14.95 -1.47 11.96
CA ARG A 256 15.56 -2.36 10.97
C ARG A 256 16.50 -3.38 11.61
N ASP A 257 16.34 -4.64 11.23
CA ASP A 257 17.31 -5.68 11.55
C ASP A 257 18.60 -5.46 10.76
N ARG A 258 19.70 -5.25 11.47
CA ARG A 258 21.04 -5.14 10.85
C ARG A 258 21.46 -6.50 10.32
N GLY A 259 21.67 -6.57 8.99
CA GLY A 259 22.13 -7.80 8.32
C GLY A 259 21.03 -8.63 7.65
N SER A 260 19.75 -8.25 7.80
CA SER A 260 18.65 -8.86 7.05
C SER A 260 18.40 -8.15 5.72
N SER A 261 18.08 -8.91 4.65
CA SER A 261 17.69 -8.35 3.35
C SER A 261 16.32 -7.67 3.40
N GLN A 262 15.44 -8.09 4.31
CA GLN A 262 14.15 -7.48 4.63
C GLN A 262 13.98 -7.45 6.15
N SER A 263 13.34 -6.41 6.67
CA SER A 263 12.97 -6.32 8.09
C SER A 263 11.51 -6.71 8.27
N LEU A 264 11.20 -7.49 9.31
CA LEU A 264 9.84 -7.69 9.77
C LEU A 264 9.32 -6.34 10.28
N CYS A 265 8.27 -5.80 9.65
CA CYS A 265 7.76 -4.47 9.98
C CYS A 265 6.37 -4.50 10.64
N ALA A 266 5.55 -5.52 10.33
CA ALA A 266 4.22 -5.65 10.91
C ALA A 266 3.80 -7.11 11.10
N TRP A 267 2.91 -7.33 12.07
CA TRP A 267 2.21 -8.59 12.29
C TRP A 267 0.77 -8.28 12.66
N ALA A 268 -0.16 -8.65 11.79
CA ALA A 268 -1.61 -8.52 12.03
C ALA A 268 -2.23 -9.90 12.26
N THR A 269 -3.28 -9.97 13.09
CA THR A 269 -4.01 -11.21 13.35
C THR A 269 -5.47 -10.95 13.70
N SER A 270 -6.35 -11.84 13.27
CA SER A 270 -7.74 -11.91 13.72
C SER A 270 -8.01 -13.20 14.48
N GLU A 271 -8.65 -13.09 15.64
CA GLU A 271 -9.12 -14.25 16.41
C GLU A 271 -10.39 -14.87 15.78
N LYS A 272 -11.21 -14.05 15.07
CA LYS A 272 -12.46 -14.49 14.45
C LYS A 272 -12.20 -15.45 13.28
N SER A 273 -11.36 -15.06 12.33
CA SER A 273 -11.00 -15.90 11.18
C SER A 273 -9.88 -16.90 11.48
N GLY A 274 -9.06 -16.63 12.50
CA GLY A 274 -7.83 -17.37 12.79
C GLY A 274 -6.73 -17.12 11.74
N ILE A 275 -6.82 -16.03 10.97
CA ILE A 275 -5.81 -15.62 9.99
C ILE A 275 -4.80 -14.68 10.65
N SER A 276 -3.54 -14.85 10.26
CA SER A 276 -2.43 -13.99 10.66
C SER A 276 -1.59 -13.64 9.44
N MET A 277 -1.10 -12.40 9.39
CA MET A 277 -0.26 -11.88 8.32
C MET A 277 0.99 -11.24 8.91
N LYS A 278 2.18 -11.66 8.45
CA LYS A 278 3.43 -10.97 8.71
C LYS A 278 3.88 -10.22 7.46
N MET A 279 4.36 -9.00 7.64
CA MET A 279 4.86 -8.15 6.57
C MET A 279 6.34 -7.87 6.77
N TYR A 280 7.11 -8.06 5.70
CA TYR A 280 8.56 -7.80 5.65
C TYR A 280 8.83 -6.82 4.53
N THR A 281 9.81 -5.91 4.69
CA THR A 281 10.14 -4.93 3.68
C THR A 281 11.58 -4.47 3.71
N THR A 282 12.03 -3.90 2.58
CA THR A 282 13.29 -3.16 2.46
C THR A 282 13.12 -1.66 2.71
N GLN A 283 11.89 -1.17 2.84
CA GLN A 283 11.57 0.25 2.99
C GLN A 283 11.87 0.76 4.40
N PRO A 284 12.13 2.07 4.58
CA PRO A 284 12.45 2.65 5.88
C PRO A 284 11.22 2.93 6.76
N GLY A 285 10.04 3.05 6.17
CA GLY A 285 8.80 3.42 6.84
C GLY A 285 7.63 2.52 6.47
N ILE A 286 6.61 2.54 7.30
CA ILE A 286 5.33 1.89 7.10
C ILE A 286 4.21 2.85 7.49
N GLN A 287 3.34 3.21 6.54
CA GLN A 287 2.11 3.94 6.83
C GLN A 287 1.08 2.95 7.37
N LEU A 288 0.50 3.28 8.52
CA LEU A 288 -0.72 2.64 9.01
C LEU A 288 -1.89 3.59 8.76
N TYR A 289 -2.84 3.16 7.94
CA TYR A 289 -4.10 3.83 7.73
C TYR A 289 -5.25 2.90 8.09
N THR A 290 -6.14 3.32 8.97
CA THR A 290 -7.24 2.48 9.48
C THR A 290 -8.55 2.64 8.71
N GLY A 291 -8.50 3.14 7.48
CA GLY A 291 -9.69 3.29 6.65
C GLY A 291 -10.69 4.31 7.19
N ASN A 292 -10.18 5.42 7.76
CA ASN A 292 -10.96 6.43 8.47
C ASN A 292 -12.04 7.09 7.61
N PHE A 293 -11.84 7.10 6.28
CA PHE A 293 -12.71 7.74 5.28
C PHE A 293 -13.17 6.80 4.17
N LEU A 294 -13.07 5.47 4.35
CA LEU A 294 -13.51 4.51 3.33
C LEU A 294 -15.00 4.65 2.97
N GLN A 295 -15.84 5.07 3.91
CA GLN A 295 -17.27 5.32 3.67
C GLN A 295 -17.53 6.48 2.69
N ASP A 296 -16.55 7.33 2.43
CA ASP A 296 -16.67 8.47 1.51
C ASP A 296 -16.38 8.07 0.05
N CYS A 297 -15.98 6.81 -0.18
CA CYS A 297 -15.75 6.27 -1.52
C CYS A 297 -17.08 6.28 -2.31
N PRO A 298 -17.12 6.87 -3.51
CA PRO A 298 -18.36 7.00 -4.27
C PRO A 298 -18.84 5.69 -4.92
N THR A 299 -18.00 4.65 -4.89
CA THR A 299 -18.28 3.35 -5.52
C THR A 299 -18.45 2.27 -4.49
N PRO A 300 -19.32 1.25 -4.76
CA PRO A 300 -19.50 0.14 -3.85
C PRO A 300 -18.24 -0.72 -3.77
N GLY A 301 -18.05 -1.36 -2.62
CA GLY A 301 -17.09 -2.43 -2.45
C GLY A 301 -17.58 -3.74 -3.04
N LYS A 302 -16.86 -4.83 -2.75
CA LYS A 302 -17.19 -6.19 -3.19
C LYS A 302 -18.60 -6.61 -2.73
N GLY A 303 -19.27 -7.38 -3.58
CA GLY A 303 -20.65 -7.78 -3.36
C GLY A 303 -21.67 -6.64 -3.50
N GLY A 304 -21.28 -5.48 -4.05
CA GLY A 304 -22.14 -4.31 -4.18
C GLY A 304 -22.40 -3.57 -2.86
N VAL A 305 -21.68 -3.90 -1.79
CA VAL A 305 -21.86 -3.30 -0.46
C VAL A 305 -21.02 -2.02 -0.37
N PRO A 306 -21.58 -0.90 0.13
CA PRO A 306 -20.81 0.31 0.36
C PRO A 306 -19.60 0.06 1.27
N LEU A 307 -18.48 0.68 0.97
CA LEU A 307 -17.33 0.68 1.87
C LEU A 307 -17.72 1.39 3.17
N GLN A 308 -17.20 0.91 4.28
CA GLN A 308 -17.53 1.46 5.60
C GLN A 308 -16.26 1.98 6.31
N LYS A 309 -16.46 2.96 7.19
CA LYS A 309 -15.40 3.42 8.09
C LYS A 309 -14.80 2.25 8.85
N TYR A 310 -13.48 2.16 8.86
CA TYR A 310 -12.73 1.04 9.46
C TYR A 310 -13.01 -0.34 8.84
N GLY A 311 -13.57 -0.40 7.63
CA GLY A 311 -13.81 -1.66 6.92
C GLY A 311 -12.54 -2.38 6.45
N GLY A 312 -11.41 -1.69 6.48
CA GLY A 312 -10.09 -2.22 6.14
C GLY A 312 -8.98 -1.33 6.69
N PHE A 313 -7.78 -1.88 6.87
CA PHE A 313 -6.59 -1.13 7.22
C PHE A 313 -5.51 -1.32 6.14
N ALA A 314 -4.81 -0.24 5.79
CA ALA A 314 -3.66 -0.29 4.88
C ALA A 314 -2.34 -0.27 5.67
N LEU A 315 -1.38 -1.04 5.17
CA LEU A 315 0.01 -1.08 5.64
C LEU A 315 0.91 -0.81 4.44
N GLU A 316 1.25 0.46 4.25
CA GLU A 316 1.98 0.91 3.06
C GLU A 316 3.47 1.04 3.39
N THR A 317 4.26 0.07 2.94
CA THR A 317 5.72 0.15 3.10
C THR A 317 6.30 1.08 2.06
N GLN A 318 6.97 2.16 2.51
CA GLN A 318 7.38 3.29 1.68
C GLN A 318 8.54 4.07 2.30
N HIS A 319 9.07 5.07 1.57
CA HIS A 319 9.84 6.14 2.17
C HIS A 319 8.91 7.09 2.93
N PHE A 320 9.49 7.99 3.72
CA PHE A 320 8.70 8.92 4.53
C PHE A 320 7.94 9.90 3.62
N PRO A 321 6.65 10.20 3.94
CA PRO A 321 5.91 11.24 3.23
C PRO A 321 6.65 12.58 3.28
N CYS A 322 6.43 13.42 2.27
CA CYS A 322 7.02 14.78 2.17
C CYS A 322 8.55 14.83 2.25
N SER A 323 9.27 13.72 2.06
CA SER A 323 10.75 13.68 2.15
C SER A 323 11.47 14.75 1.30
N PRO A 324 10.97 15.20 0.14
CA PRO A 324 11.62 16.29 -0.58
C PRO A 324 11.68 17.61 0.17
N SER A 325 10.79 17.85 1.13
CA SER A 325 10.75 19.05 1.99
C SER A 325 11.56 18.87 3.29
N HIS A 326 12.02 17.65 3.58
CA HIS A 326 12.70 17.29 4.82
C HIS A 326 14.05 16.64 4.56
N PRO A 327 15.14 17.41 4.44
CA PRO A 327 16.49 16.89 4.14
C PRO A 327 17.04 15.92 5.21
N GLU A 328 16.48 15.93 6.42
CA GLU A 328 16.79 14.99 7.50
C GLU A 328 16.17 13.58 7.30
N PHE A 329 15.19 13.45 6.39
CA PHE A 329 14.57 12.17 6.06
C PHE A 329 15.40 11.38 5.05
N PRO A 330 15.23 10.05 4.97
CA PRO A 330 15.85 9.26 3.91
C PRO A 330 15.50 9.82 2.53
N THR A 331 16.52 10.02 1.69
CA THR A 331 16.34 10.64 0.38
C THR A 331 15.44 9.81 -0.53
N THR A 332 14.52 10.48 -1.23
CA THR A 332 13.67 9.91 -2.28
C THR A 332 14.14 10.30 -3.69
N ILE A 333 15.32 10.92 -3.81
CA ILE A 333 15.89 11.29 -5.10
C ILE A 333 16.42 10.04 -5.82
N LEU A 334 15.84 9.75 -6.98
CA LEU A 334 16.38 8.79 -7.94
C LEU A 334 17.26 9.54 -8.95
N ARG A 335 18.56 9.29 -8.93
CA ARG A 335 19.52 9.89 -9.87
C ARG A 335 19.40 9.29 -11.27
N ALA A 336 19.63 10.09 -12.28
CA ALA A 336 19.68 9.67 -13.69
C ALA A 336 20.56 8.42 -13.88
N GLY A 337 20.05 7.44 -14.61
CA GLY A 337 20.73 6.17 -14.87
C GLY A 337 20.83 5.21 -13.68
N LYS A 338 20.37 5.58 -12.48
CA LYS A 338 20.30 4.68 -11.34
C LYS A 338 19.01 3.88 -11.34
N VAL A 339 19.03 2.77 -10.63
CA VAL A 339 17.87 1.88 -10.50
C VAL A 339 17.44 1.83 -9.04
N PHE A 340 16.22 2.28 -8.78
CA PHE A 340 15.52 2.04 -7.52
C PHE A 340 15.09 0.57 -7.43
N ARG A 341 15.25 -0.02 -6.26
CA ARG A 341 14.74 -1.36 -5.94
C ARG A 341 14.15 -1.38 -4.55
N ALA A 342 12.96 -1.92 -4.45
CA ALA A 342 12.31 -2.20 -3.17
C ALA A 342 11.53 -3.50 -3.26
N ASN A 343 11.29 -4.12 -2.12
CA ASN A 343 10.40 -5.26 -2.05
C ASN A 343 9.64 -5.30 -0.72
N THR A 344 8.45 -5.92 -0.78
CA THR A 344 7.59 -6.19 0.36
C THR A 344 7.07 -7.61 0.25
N THR A 345 7.04 -8.32 1.36
CA THR A 345 6.56 -9.70 1.43
C THR A 345 5.45 -9.80 2.47
N LEU A 346 4.29 -10.32 2.06
CA LEU A 346 3.14 -10.64 2.90
C LEU A 346 3.12 -12.15 3.11
N ARG A 347 3.23 -12.64 4.33
CA ARG A 347 3.18 -14.07 4.63
C ARG A 347 1.97 -14.38 5.51
N PHE A 348 1.12 -15.29 5.02
CA PHE A 348 -0.13 -15.66 5.67
C PHE A 348 -0.01 -16.97 6.42
N PHE A 349 -0.69 -17.04 7.56
CA PHE A 349 -0.75 -18.21 8.43
C PHE A 349 -2.18 -18.43 8.88
N THR A 350 -2.54 -19.69 9.15
CA THR A 350 -3.85 -20.05 9.71
C THR A 350 -3.72 -21.09 10.83
N GLY A 351 -4.63 -21.09 11.79
CA GLY A 351 -4.68 -22.08 12.88
C GLY A 351 -3.49 -21.99 13.84
N ARG A 352 -2.92 -23.14 14.25
CA ARG A 352 -1.85 -23.21 15.26
C ARG A 352 -0.55 -22.52 14.86
N GLN A 353 -0.36 -22.22 13.57
CA GLN A 353 0.83 -21.50 13.07
C GLN A 353 0.77 -19.99 13.35
N CYS A 354 -0.40 -19.47 13.76
CA CYS A 354 -0.59 -18.03 13.96
C CYS A 354 0.27 -17.43 15.08
N GLY A 355 0.82 -18.20 16.00
CA GLY A 355 1.46 -17.64 17.18
C GLY A 355 0.52 -16.70 17.96
N ARG A 356 0.85 -16.33 19.20
CA ARG A 356 0.10 -15.30 19.94
C ARG A 356 0.87 -14.00 19.85
N LEU A 357 0.19 -12.91 19.46
CA LEU A 357 0.67 -11.53 19.63
C LEU A 357 0.63 -11.15 21.11
#